data_5024ae9dbbe6940531de20ad025ed34f
#
_entry.id   5024ae9dbbe6940531de20ad025ed34f
#
_cell.length_a   1.000
_cell.length_b   1.000
_cell.length_c   1.000
_cell.angle_alpha   90.00
_cell.angle_beta   90.00
_cell.angle_gamma   90.00
#
_symmetry.space_group_name_H-M   'P 1'
#
loop_
_entity.id
_entity.type
_entity.pdbx_description
1 polymer ?
#
loop_
_entity_poly.entity_id
_entity_poly.type
_entity_poly.pdbx_seq_one_letter_code
_entity_poly.pdbx_strand_id
1 'polypeptide(L)'
;MGSDWSVRTLAIVAGRPEGVGQPANVPIVPASALGLGYSREDGTPTWVALEEAVGRLEGGHATAFASGIATVSAVLDLLPAGAEVAVPSDSYVGTRAMFDHAERMGRLRCRRVTPADTGAWVAAAGEADLLWLESPTNPSLELIDIPAITAAAAGRAKVVVDNTFATPLGQQPLSLGADIVVHSATKLIGGHSDLLLGLTVAAEEELAAQLRDARTRGGATPGALEAWLALRGLRTLGVRYAEASRSAALLAERLGKHAAVTRVRYPGSGAMISFELAGPDLADRLCEHLRLIRHATSLGGVESSLERRAARPGDAHVPSGALRFSVGLEDPEDLWLDLAQALDSLD
;
A
#
# COMPACT_ATOMS: atom_id res chain seq x y z
N MET A 1 20.63 -11.31 16.11
CA MET A 1 19.53 -12.20 16.57
C MET A 1 18.69 -12.64 15.40
N GLY A 2 18.48 -13.92 15.29
CA GLY A 2 17.63 -14.78 14.45
C GLY A 2 16.99 -14.24 13.19
N SER A 3 17.60 -14.57 12.03
CA SER A 3 17.00 -14.45 10.69
C SER A 3 15.82 -15.42 10.46
N ASP A 4 15.50 -16.27 11.42
CA ASP A 4 14.61 -17.41 11.24
C ASP A 4 13.18 -17.21 11.80
N TRP A 5 12.85 -16.02 12.27
CA TRP A 5 11.53 -15.77 12.83
C TRP A 5 10.53 -15.36 11.75
N SER A 6 9.30 -15.85 11.88
CA SER A 6 8.21 -15.47 10.97
C SER A 6 7.99 -13.96 10.93
N VAL A 7 7.52 -13.43 9.79
CA VAL A 7 7.16 -12.01 9.61
C VAL A 7 6.21 -11.53 10.71
N ARG A 8 5.28 -12.37 11.16
CA ARG A 8 4.37 -12.06 12.27
C ARG A 8 5.10 -11.82 13.59
N THR A 9 6.14 -12.60 13.90
CA THR A 9 6.98 -12.40 15.10
C THR A 9 7.84 -11.15 14.94
N LEU A 10 8.45 -10.96 13.75
CA LEU A 10 9.25 -9.77 13.44
C LEU A 10 8.44 -8.48 13.63
N ALA A 11 7.18 -8.45 13.21
CA ALA A 11 6.28 -7.30 13.43
C ALA A 11 6.17 -6.90 14.92
N ILE A 12 6.32 -7.84 15.84
CA ILE A 12 6.24 -7.58 17.28
C ILE A 12 7.60 -7.13 17.85
N VAL A 13 8.71 -7.75 17.44
CA VAL A 13 9.99 -7.60 18.13
C VAL A 13 10.99 -6.67 17.43
N ALA A 14 10.94 -6.49 16.10
CA ALA A 14 11.92 -5.70 15.38
C ALA A 14 11.86 -4.21 15.76
N GLY A 15 13.01 -3.52 15.80
CA GLY A 15 13.12 -2.11 16.15
C GLY A 15 12.74 -1.79 17.62
N ARG A 16 12.76 -2.78 18.51
CA ARG A 16 12.61 -2.54 19.96
C ARG A 16 13.96 -2.24 20.60
N PRO A 17 13.98 -1.37 21.64
CA PRO A 17 15.19 -1.18 22.44
C PRO A 17 15.65 -2.49 23.06
N GLU A 18 16.96 -2.76 23.02
CA GLU A 18 17.56 -3.97 23.57
C GLU A 18 18.40 -3.64 24.81
N GLY A 19 18.48 -4.59 25.75
CA GLY A 19 19.31 -4.51 26.95
C GLY A 19 18.52 -4.25 28.25
N VAL A 20 19.22 -4.55 29.38
CA VAL A 20 18.66 -4.37 30.73
C VAL A 20 18.43 -2.88 31.02
N GLY A 21 17.24 -2.53 31.50
CA GLY A 21 16.88 -1.15 31.84
C GLY A 21 16.36 -0.31 30.65
N GLN A 22 16.33 -0.87 29.44
CA GLN A 22 15.71 -0.17 28.31
C GLN A 22 14.18 -0.24 28.38
N PRO A 23 13.47 0.79 27.88
CA PRO A 23 12.01 0.77 27.84
C PRO A 23 11.52 -0.34 26.90
N ALA A 24 10.34 -0.91 27.21
CA ALA A 24 9.74 -1.96 26.37
C ALA A 24 9.29 -1.46 24.98
N ASN A 25 9.20 -0.15 24.78
CA ASN A 25 8.87 0.48 23.51
C ASN A 25 9.80 1.65 23.22
N VAL A 26 9.90 2.03 21.94
CA VAL A 26 10.74 3.15 21.47
C VAL A 26 10.22 4.47 22.04
N PRO A 27 11.08 5.37 22.57
CA PRO A 27 10.67 6.73 22.93
C PRO A 27 10.28 7.54 21.69
N ILE A 28 9.36 8.49 21.86
CA ILE A 28 9.10 9.53 20.86
C ILE A 28 10.16 10.62 21.04
N VAL A 29 10.99 10.83 20.01
CA VAL A 29 12.07 11.82 20.02
C VAL A 29 11.78 12.91 18.97
N PRO A 30 11.05 13.99 19.34
CA PRO A 30 10.73 15.10 18.46
C PRO A 30 11.87 16.14 18.44
N ALA A 31 13.02 15.75 17.92
CA ALA A 31 14.21 16.60 17.86
C ALA A 31 14.53 16.98 16.41
N SER A 32 14.87 18.25 16.17
CA SER A 32 15.40 18.71 14.87
C SER A 32 16.91 18.47 14.75
N ALA A 33 17.61 18.36 15.88
CA ALA A 33 19.04 18.09 15.94
C ALA A 33 19.37 17.16 17.11
N LEU A 34 20.36 16.30 16.93
CA LEU A 34 20.89 15.36 17.93
C LEU A 34 22.43 15.50 17.94
N GLY A 35 22.96 16.23 18.93
CA GLY A 35 24.37 16.59 18.97
C GLY A 35 24.74 17.49 17.77
N LEU A 36 25.65 17.05 16.92
CA LEU A 36 26.03 17.73 15.68
C LEU A 36 25.20 17.28 14.46
N GLY A 37 24.37 16.23 14.62
CA GLY A 37 23.51 15.71 13.56
C GLY A 37 22.24 16.51 13.39
N TYR A 38 21.70 16.54 12.17
CA TYR A 38 20.43 17.17 11.82
C TYR A 38 19.42 16.11 11.38
N SER A 39 18.25 16.08 12.04
CA SER A 39 17.30 14.98 11.89
C SER A 39 16.83 14.72 10.46
N ARG A 40 16.75 15.76 9.61
CA ARG A 40 16.41 15.58 8.19
C ARG A 40 17.43 14.70 7.45
N GLU A 41 18.69 14.74 7.85
CA GLU A 41 19.81 14.02 7.25
C GLU A 41 20.04 12.68 7.96
N ASP A 42 20.17 12.72 9.29
CA ASP A 42 20.62 11.61 10.12
C ASP A 42 19.47 10.80 10.73
N GLY A 43 18.23 11.29 10.62
CA GLY A 43 17.05 10.68 11.22
C GLY A 43 16.91 10.98 12.72
N THR A 44 15.98 10.26 13.36
CA THR A 44 15.81 10.24 14.83
C THR A 44 15.70 8.80 15.31
N PRO A 45 15.96 8.49 16.58
CA PRO A 45 15.78 7.13 17.09
C PRO A 45 14.40 6.54 16.81
N THR A 46 13.35 7.39 16.75
CA THR A 46 11.98 6.96 16.45
C THR A 46 11.83 6.51 14.98
N TRP A 47 12.40 7.24 14.02
CA TRP A 47 12.36 6.84 12.60
C TRP A 47 13.18 5.59 12.35
N VAL A 48 14.40 5.56 12.88
CA VAL A 48 15.33 4.42 12.74
C VAL A 48 14.68 3.12 13.23
N ALA A 49 13.97 3.16 14.37
CA ALA A 49 13.29 1.98 14.89
C ALA A 49 12.15 1.49 13.96
N LEU A 50 11.41 2.42 13.31
CA LEU A 50 10.39 2.06 12.33
C LEU A 50 11.04 1.51 11.05
N GLU A 51 12.08 2.17 10.54
CA GLU A 51 12.82 1.74 9.36
C GLU A 51 13.43 0.36 9.56
N GLU A 52 14.06 0.10 10.72
CA GLU A 52 14.58 -1.23 11.07
C GLU A 52 13.45 -2.28 11.10
N ALA A 53 12.33 -1.95 11.75
CA ALA A 53 11.23 -2.90 11.86
C ALA A 53 10.68 -3.30 10.49
N VAL A 54 10.38 -2.32 9.62
CA VAL A 54 9.80 -2.58 8.29
C VAL A 54 10.84 -3.20 7.35
N GLY A 55 12.09 -2.76 7.41
CA GLY A 55 13.20 -3.36 6.65
C GLY A 55 13.32 -4.86 6.93
N ARG A 56 13.24 -5.27 8.19
CA ARG A 56 13.27 -6.70 8.57
C ARG A 56 12.05 -7.48 8.11
N LEU A 57 10.86 -6.85 8.02
CA LEU A 57 9.65 -7.52 7.55
C LEU A 57 9.68 -7.76 6.04
N GLU A 58 10.19 -6.81 5.26
CA GLU A 58 10.29 -6.93 3.80
C GLU A 58 11.60 -7.58 3.35
N GLY A 59 12.61 -7.68 4.22
CA GLY A 59 13.89 -8.29 3.92
C GLY A 59 14.88 -7.35 3.23
N GLY A 60 14.84 -6.03 3.51
CA GLY A 60 15.69 -5.02 2.90
C GLY A 60 15.94 -3.80 3.79
N HIS A 61 16.29 -2.69 3.17
CA HIS A 61 16.68 -1.43 3.81
C HIS A 61 15.56 -0.40 3.67
N ALA A 62 14.86 -0.11 4.78
CA ALA A 62 13.71 0.80 4.75
C ALA A 62 14.12 2.27 4.90
N THR A 63 13.31 3.16 4.31
CA THR A 63 13.36 4.61 4.48
C THR A 63 11.95 5.16 4.67
N ALA A 64 11.73 5.93 5.74
CA ALA A 64 10.44 6.53 6.07
C ALA A 64 10.28 7.93 5.46
N PHE A 65 9.06 8.26 5.02
CA PHE A 65 8.68 9.51 4.37
C PHE A 65 7.40 10.09 5.00
N ALA A 66 7.18 11.37 4.82
CA ALA A 66 6.01 12.08 5.34
C ALA A 66 4.66 11.55 4.80
N SER A 67 4.64 10.85 3.67
CA SER A 67 3.42 10.27 3.08
C SER A 67 3.75 9.19 2.04
N GLY A 68 2.75 8.35 1.71
CA GLY A 68 2.90 7.38 0.63
C GLY A 68 3.24 8.02 -0.72
N ILE A 69 2.64 9.17 -1.05
CA ILE A 69 2.94 9.85 -2.33
C ILE A 69 4.36 10.44 -2.36
N ALA A 70 4.94 10.77 -1.21
CA ALA A 70 6.34 11.20 -1.13
C ALA A 70 7.32 10.08 -1.51
N THR A 71 6.97 8.81 -1.29
CA THR A 71 7.78 7.67 -1.75
C THR A 71 7.79 7.56 -3.26
N VAL A 72 6.64 7.81 -3.91
CA VAL A 72 6.55 7.85 -5.38
C VAL A 72 7.46 8.94 -5.93
N SER A 73 7.41 10.16 -5.35
CA SER A 73 8.29 11.27 -5.72
C SER A 73 9.77 10.91 -5.59
N ALA A 74 10.15 10.26 -4.48
CA ALA A 74 11.54 9.85 -4.24
C ALA A 74 12.01 8.82 -5.26
N VAL A 75 11.18 7.84 -5.63
CA VAL A 75 11.51 6.87 -6.70
C VAL A 75 11.65 7.56 -8.05
N LEU A 76 10.74 8.49 -8.38
CA LEU A 76 10.86 9.25 -9.63
C LEU A 76 12.13 10.09 -9.69
N ASP A 77 12.61 10.59 -8.54
CA ASP A 77 13.83 11.38 -8.45
C ASP A 77 15.12 10.58 -8.76
N LEU A 78 15.06 9.25 -8.68
CA LEU A 78 16.17 8.36 -9.08
C LEU A 78 16.34 8.27 -10.60
N LEU A 79 15.31 8.62 -11.39
CA LEU A 79 15.31 8.42 -12.83
C LEU A 79 15.93 9.61 -13.57
N PRO A 80 16.72 9.36 -14.62
CA PRO A 80 17.20 10.42 -15.49
C PRO A 80 16.04 11.04 -16.29
N ALA A 81 16.26 12.25 -16.79
CA ALA A 81 15.30 12.89 -17.68
C ALA A 81 15.13 12.06 -18.96
N GLY A 82 13.88 11.87 -19.38
CA GLY A 82 13.53 11.10 -20.56
C GLY A 82 13.46 9.58 -20.33
N ALA A 83 13.58 9.10 -19.09
CA ALA A 83 13.49 7.67 -18.78
C ALA A 83 12.15 7.08 -19.23
N GLU A 84 12.21 5.82 -19.69
CA GLU A 84 11.04 4.99 -20.04
C GLU A 84 10.53 4.28 -18.80
N VAL A 85 9.24 4.47 -18.48
CA VAL A 85 8.62 3.85 -17.31
C VAL A 85 7.38 3.08 -17.72
N ALA A 86 7.29 1.79 -17.35
CA ALA A 86 6.05 1.04 -17.50
C ALA A 86 5.25 1.10 -16.19
N VAL A 87 3.96 1.45 -16.30
CA VAL A 87 3.05 1.65 -15.15
C VAL A 87 1.72 0.95 -15.40
N PRO A 88 1.00 0.49 -14.36
CA PRO A 88 -0.31 -0.10 -14.56
C PRO A 88 -1.30 0.94 -15.11
N SER A 89 -2.17 0.52 -16.00
CA SER A 89 -3.29 1.34 -16.48
C SER A 89 -4.35 1.55 -15.37
N ASP A 90 -4.38 0.66 -14.39
CA ASP A 90 -5.20 0.74 -13.18
C ASP A 90 -4.31 0.60 -11.93
N SER A 91 -4.23 1.64 -11.13
CA SER A 91 -3.48 1.72 -9.87
C SER A 91 -3.96 2.91 -9.05
N TYR A 92 -3.37 3.16 -7.90
CA TYR A 92 -3.73 4.30 -7.06
C TYR A 92 -3.69 5.62 -7.85
N VAL A 93 -4.81 6.35 -7.80
CA VAL A 93 -5.01 7.59 -8.58
C VAL A 93 -3.91 8.64 -8.35
N GLY A 94 -3.38 8.75 -7.13
CA GLY A 94 -2.29 9.70 -6.82
C GLY A 94 -0.99 9.33 -7.54
N THR A 95 -0.66 8.05 -7.59
CA THR A 95 0.50 7.53 -8.32
C THR A 95 0.37 7.78 -9.82
N ARG A 96 -0.80 7.46 -10.41
CA ARG A 96 -1.08 7.74 -11.83
C ARG A 96 -0.95 9.22 -12.14
N ALA A 97 -1.51 10.09 -11.29
CA ALA A 97 -1.43 11.54 -11.47
C ALA A 97 0.02 12.06 -11.43
N MET A 98 0.89 11.46 -10.61
CA MET A 98 2.32 11.79 -10.58
C MET A 98 3.03 11.41 -11.87
N PHE A 99 2.80 10.21 -12.39
CA PHE A 99 3.35 9.77 -13.70
C PHE A 99 2.83 10.63 -14.84
N ASP A 100 1.52 10.92 -14.88
CA ASP A 100 0.91 11.79 -15.88
C ASP A 100 1.49 13.22 -15.84
N HIS A 101 1.76 13.72 -14.63
CA HIS A 101 2.40 15.02 -14.47
C HIS A 101 3.84 15.00 -15.00
N ALA A 102 4.63 14.00 -14.62
CA ALA A 102 6.02 13.87 -15.06
C ALA A 102 6.12 13.73 -16.60
N GLU A 103 5.18 13.02 -17.22
CA GLU A 103 5.09 12.86 -18.67
C GLU A 103 4.73 14.19 -19.35
N ARG A 104 3.70 14.91 -18.86
CA ARG A 104 3.34 16.25 -19.38
C ARG A 104 4.47 17.27 -19.29
N MET A 105 5.30 17.16 -18.26
CA MET A 105 6.49 18.02 -18.07
C MET A 105 7.68 17.57 -18.94
N GLY A 106 7.54 16.51 -19.75
CA GLY A 106 8.61 15.96 -20.57
C GLY A 106 9.74 15.29 -19.79
N ARG A 107 9.50 14.98 -18.50
CA ARG A 107 10.52 14.36 -17.64
C ARG A 107 10.64 12.86 -17.90
N LEU A 108 9.53 12.17 -18.14
CA LEU A 108 9.46 10.73 -18.37
C LEU A 108 8.62 10.41 -19.60
N ARG A 109 8.77 9.19 -20.11
CA ARG A 109 7.86 8.56 -21.06
C ARG A 109 7.19 7.37 -20.37
N CYS A 110 5.86 7.37 -20.34
CA CYS A 110 5.11 6.38 -19.57
C CYS A 110 4.34 5.44 -20.49
N ARG A 111 4.64 4.15 -20.42
CA ARG A 111 3.89 3.08 -21.07
C ARG A 111 2.85 2.54 -20.09
N ARG A 112 1.56 2.66 -20.42
CA ARG A 112 0.45 2.11 -19.62
C ARG A 112 0.26 0.64 -19.99
N VAL A 113 0.31 -0.28 -18.99
CA VAL A 113 0.16 -1.71 -19.19
C VAL A 113 -1.06 -2.21 -18.39
N THR A 114 -1.86 -3.06 -19.01
CA THR A 114 -2.98 -3.71 -18.28
C THR A 114 -2.42 -4.62 -17.19
N PRO A 115 -2.90 -4.50 -15.93
CA PRO A 115 -2.32 -5.24 -14.79
C PRO A 115 -2.19 -6.74 -15.03
N ALA A 116 -3.24 -7.41 -15.53
CA ALA A 116 -3.27 -8.85 -15.76
C ALA A 116 -2.53 -9.32 -17.03
N ASP A 117 -2.03 -8.41 -17.87
CA ASP A 117 -1.33 -8.78 -19.12
C ASP A 117 0.18 -9.01 -18.85
N THR A 118 0.52 -10.17 -18.30
CA THR A 118 1.90 -10.57 -18.03
C THR A 118 2.78 -10.50 -19.27
N GLY A 119 2.25 -10.82 -20.47
CA GLY A 119 3.01 -10.76 -21.70
C GLY A 119 3.45 -9.32 -22.06
N ALA A 120 2.54 -8.36 -21.92
CA ALA A 120 2.84 -6.94 -22.14
C ALA A 120 3.85 -6.39 -21.12
N TRP A 121 3.77 -6.83 -19.86
CA TRP A 121 4.75 -6.49 -18.84
C TRP A 121 6.14 -7.04 -19.14
N VAL A 122 6.23 -8.31 -19.52
CA VAL A 122 7.50 -8.96 -19.92
C VAL A 122 8.12 -8.24 -21.12
N ALA A 123 7.31 -7.85 -22.11
CA ALA A 123 7.80 -7.05 -23.24
C ALA A 123 8.30 -5.66 -22.78
N ALA A 124 7.56 -4.99 -21.88
CA ALA A 124 7.97 -3.70 -21.34
C ALA A 124 9.28 -3.78 -20.54
N ALA A 125 9.53 -4.88 -19.83
CA ALA A 125 10.75 -5.10 -19.08
C ALA A 125 12.01 -5.10 -19.95
N GLY A 126 11.88 -5.41 -21.24
CA GLY A 126 12.99 -5.33 -22.21
C GLY A 126 13.34 -3.92 -22.68
N GLU A 127 12.50 -2.94 -22.43
CA GLU A 127 12.60 -1.59 -23.01
C GLU A 127 12.62 -0.48 -21.95
N ALA A 128 11.98 -0.70 -20.81
CA ALA A 128 11.85 0.31 -19.75
C ALA A 128 13.10 0.42 -18.87
N ASP A 129 13.31 1.61 -18.28
CA ASP A 129 14.28 1.86 -17.22
C ASP A 129 13.71 1.47 -15.85
N LEU A 130 12.36 1.60 -15.69
CA LEU A 130 11.66 1.26 -14.46
C LEU A 130 10.29 0.64 -14.76
N LEU A 131 9.95 -0.40 -14.01
CA LEU A 131 8.63 -0.99 -13.95
C LEU A 131 8.01 -0.66 -12.59
N TRP A 132 6.90 0.09 -12.59
CA TRP A 132 6.11 0.34 -11.40
C TRP A 132 4.93 -0.62 -11.35
N LEU A 133 4.91 -1.50 -10.39
CA LEU A 133 3.83 -2.47 -10.19
C LEU A 133 3.02 -2.09 -8.95
N GLU A 134 1.73 -2.43 -8.94
CA GLU A 134 0.86 -2.35 -7.77
C GLU A 134 0.00 -3.61 -7.76
N SER A 135 0.18 -4.47 -6.75
CA SER A 135 -0.51 -5.76 -6.69
C SER A 135 -0.87 -6.14 -5.25
N PRO A 136 -2.19 -6.26 -4.96
CA PRO A 136 -3.36 -5.99 -5.82
C PRO A 136 -3.49 -4.52 -6.21
N THR A 137 -4.08 -4.24 -7.39
CA THR A 137 -4.28 -2.85 -7.86
C THR A 137 -5.41 -2.14 -7.11
N ASN A 138 -5.36 -0.82 -7.07
CA ASN A 138 -6.40 0.03 -6.49
C ASN A 138 -7.07 0.90 -7.59
N PRO A 139 -8.36 0.75 -7.89
CA PRO A 139 -9.36 0.09 -7.04
C PRO A 139 -9.82 -1.31 -7.48
N SER A 140 -9.37 -1.82 -8.63
CA SER A 140 -9.96 -3.01 -9.26
C SER A 140 -9.52 -4.33 -8.64
N LEU A 141 -8.49 -4.33 -7.78
CA LEU A 141 -7.92 -5.51 -7.12
C LEU A 141 -7.41 -6.60 -8.09
N GLU A 142 -6.91 -6.18 -9.24
CA GLU A 142 -6.25 -7.09 -10.17
C GLU A 142 -4.86 -7.47 -9.64
N LEU A 143 -4.46 -8.72 -9.90
CA LEU A 143 -3.15 -9.22 -9.51
C LEU A 143 -2.17 -9.12 -10.68
N ILE A 144 -0.92 -8.76 -10.38
CA ILE A 144 0.20 -8.72 -11.32
C ILE A 144 1.14 -9.88 -11.01
N ASP A 145 1.63 -10.55 -12.04
CA ASP A 145 2.61 -11.64 -11.91
C ASP A 145 4.01 -11.10 -11.67
N ILE A 146 4.28 -10.71 -10.42
CA ILE A 146 5.57 -10.12 -10.03
C ILE A 146 6.74 -11.04 -10.37
N PRO A 147 6.73 -12.36 -10.04
CA PRO A 147 7.87 -13.24 -10.36
C PRO A 147 8.22 -13.29 -11.85
N ALA A 148 7.22 -13.37 -12.73
CA ALA A 148 7.48 -13.40 -14.18
C ALA A 148 8.09 -12.09 -14.69
N ILE A 149 7.63 -10.96 -14.15
CA ILE A 149 8.08 -9.62 -14.56
C ILE A 149 9.50 -9.34 -14.02
N THR A 150 9.77 -9.64 -12.74
CA THR A 150 11.11 -9.45 -12.16
C THR A 150 12.16 -10.31 -12.84
N ALA A 151 11.82 -11.56 -13.18
CA ALA A 151 12.69 -12.44 -13.95
C ALA A 151 13.02 -11.86 -15.35
N ALA A 152 12.05 -11.26 -16.02
CA ALA A 152 12.25 -10.62 -17.32
C ALA A 152 13.04 -9.29 -17.23
N ALA A 153 12.88 -8.54 -16.14
CA ALA A 153 13.56 -7.27 -15.90
C ALA A 153 15.02 -7.42 -15.42
N ALA A 154 15.42 -8.62 -14.99
CA ALA A 154 16.70 -8.85 -14.33
C ALA A 154 17.90 -8.24 -15.09
N GLY A 155 18.62 -7.33 -14.41
CA GLY A 155 19.81 -6.66 -14.94
C GLY A 155 19.54 -5.55 -15.97
N ARG A 156 18.27 -5.17 -16.23
CA ARG A 156 17.88 -4.13 -17.18
C ARG A 156 17.08 -3.02 -16.57
N ALA A 157 15.86 -3.32 -16.13
CA ALA A 157 14.94 -2.36 -15.54
C ALA A 157 14.88 -2.53 -14.03
N LYS A 158 14.71 -1.42 -13.31
CA LYS A 158 14.36 -1.47 -11.89
C LYS A 158 12.88 -1.83 -11.72
N VAL A 159 12.59 -2.72 -10.77
CA VAL A 159 11.23 -3.12 -10.44
C VAL A 159 10.83 -2.56 -9.09
N VAL A 160 9.80 -1.74 -9.08
CA VAL A 160 9.17 -1.17 -7.88
C VAL A 160 7.80 -1.80 -7.70
N VAL A 161 7.49 -2.21 -6.48
CA VAL A 161 6.18 -2.78 -6.15
C VAL A 161 5.53 -1.97 -5.03
N ASP A 162 4.38 -1.36 -5.30
CA ASP A 162 3.50 -0.84 -4.25
C ASP A 162 2.78 -2.03 -3.59
N ASN A 163 3.20 -2.32 -2.35
CA ASN A 163 2.75 -3.45 -1.55
C ASN A 163 1.76 -3.01 -0.44
N THR A 164 1.16 -1.84 -0.60
CA THR A 164 0.28 -1.23 0.42
C THR A 164 -0.88 -2.14 0.80
N PHE A 165 -1.53 -2.81 -0.16
CA PHE A 165 -2.70 -3.65 0.09
C PHE A 165 -2.33 -5.03 0.65
N ALA A 166 -1.29 -5.66 0.11
CA ALA A 166 -0.87 -6.98 0.55
C ALA A 166 -0.13 -6.94 1.89
N THR A 167 0.57 -5.84 2.21
CA THR A 167 1.46 -5.72 3.36
C THR A 167 2.59 -6.77 3.37
N PRO A 168 3.63 -6.67 4.21
CA PRO A 168 4.64 -7.72 4.32
C PRO A 168 4.11 -9.09 4.78
N LEU A 169 2.86 -9.14 5.25
CA LEU A 169 2.22 -10.37 5.71
C LEU A 169 1.55 -11.16 4.57
N GLY A 170 1.06 -10.48 3.55
CA GLY A 170 0.44 -11.10 2.40
C GLY A 170 1.43 -11.37 1.27
N GLN A 171 2.46 -10.51 1.13
CA GLN A 171 3.43 -10.59 0.05
C GLN A 171 4.75 -9.94 0.45
N GLN A 172 5.87 -10.48 0.01
CA GLN A 172 7.22 -9.93 0.20
C GLN A 172 7.90 -9.75 -1.17
N PRO A 173 7.68 -8.63 -1.87
CA PRO A 173 8.13 -8.44 -3.24
C PRO A 173 9.64 -8.50 -3.45
N LEU A 174 10.47 -8.11 -2.44
CA LEU A 174 11.93 -8.26 -2.54
C LEU A 174 12.33 -9.73 -2.71
N SER A 175 11.65 -10.64 -2.01
CA SER A 175 11.90 -12.08 -2.16
C SER A 175 11.46 -12.63 -3.51
N LEU A 176 10.63 -11.88 -4.25
CA LEU A 176 10.17 -12.17 -5.60
C LEU A 176 11.01 -11.47 -6.69
N GLY A 177 12.10 -10.80 -6.29
CA GLY A 177 13.04 -10.16 -7.20
C GLY A 177 12.80 -8.67 -7.48
N ALA A 178 11.92 -8.00 -6.75
CA ALA A 178 11.77 -6.55 -6.83
C ALA A 178 12.99 -5.82 -6.26
N ASP A 179 13.31 -4.63 -6.79
CA ASP A 179 14.38 -3.77 -6.29
C ASP A 179 13.92 -2.86 -5.15
N ILE A 180 12.68 -2.37 -5.24
CA ILE A 180 12.09 -1.45 -4.25
C ILE A 180 10.65 -1.89 -3.95
N VAL A 181 10.31 -1.89 -2.69
CA VAL A 181 8.93 -1.98 -2.20
C VAL A 181 8.49 -0.64 -1.67
N VAL A 182 7.24 -0.25 -1.97
CA VAL A 182 6.62 0.97 -1.47
C VAL A 182 5.41 0.64 -0.61
N HIS A 183 5.23 1.36 0.48
CA HIS A 183 4.04 1.31 1.31
C HIS A 183 3.50 2.70 1.62
N SER A 184 2.19 2.88 1.52
CA SER A 184 1.49 3.88 2.29
C SER A 184 1.22 3.31 3.68
N ALA A 185 2.09 3.59 4.65
CA ALA A 185 1.90 3.15 6.04
C ALA A 185 0.67 3.77 6.70
N THR A 186 0.12 4.84 6.11
CA THR A 186 -1.19 5.44 6.39
C THR A 186 -2.33 4.42 6.43
N LYS A 187 -2.18 3.31 5.71
CA LYS A 187 -3.19 2.28 5.50
C LYS A 187 -3.05 1.16 6.55
N LEU A 188 -3.00 -0.08 6.14
CA LEU A 188 -2.98 -1.27 6.99
C LEU A 188 -1.85 -1.29 8.04
N ILE A 189 -0.66 -0.73 7.73
CA ILE A 189 0.47 -0.67 8.68
C ILE A 189 0.08 0.18 9.90
N GLY A 190 -0.36 1.41 9.71
CA GLY A 190 -0.92 2.25 10.78
C GLY A 190 -2.20 1.66 11.35
N GLY A 191 -3.19 1.43 10.48
CA GLY A 191 -4.39 0.65 10.74
C GLY A 191 -5.44 1.32 11.64
N HIS A 192 -5.31 2.61 11.95
CA HIS A 192 -6.19 3.32 12.89
C HIS A 192 -6.68 4.67 12.36
N SER A 193 -6.49 4.95 11.06
CA SER A 193 -6.95 6.18 10.39
C SER A 193 -6.43 7.48 11.02
N ASP A 194 -5.25 7.45 11.67
CA ASP A 194 -4.72 8.49 12.57
C ASP A 194 -3.35 9.05 12.15
N LEU A 195 -2.78 8.59 11.02
CA LEU A 195 -1.47 9.06 10.54
C LEU A 195 -1.37 9.12 9.01
N LEU A 196 -0.45 9.94 8.52
CA LEU A 196 0.05 9.94 7.15
C LEU A 196 1.53 9.57 7.18
N LEU A 197 1.93 8.52 6.46
CA LEU A 197 3.32 8.10 6.39
C LEU A 197 3.55 7.20 5.18
N GLY A 198 4.73 7.31 4.56
CA GLY A 198 5.19 6.42 3.50
C GLY A 198 6.46 5.69 3.90
N LEU A 199 6.68 4.55 3.28
CA LEU A 199 7.90 3.76 3.45
C LEU A 199 8.36 3.25 2.09
N THR A 200 9.66 3.32 1.83
CA THR A 200 10.31 2.51 0.79
C THR A 200 11.15 1.44 1.46
N VAL A 201 11.30 0.29 0.84
CA VAL A 201 12.27 -0.73 1.25
C VAL A 201 13.05 -1.15 0.01
N ALA A 202 14.36 -0.90 0.00
CA ALA A 202 15.23 -1.27 -1.10
C ALA A 202 15.94 -2.61 -0.80
N ALA A 203 16.16 -3.42 -1.83
CA ALA A 203 16.90 -4.66 -1.71
C ALA A 203 18.38 -4.40 -1.34
N GLU A 204 18.97 -3.34 -1.94
CA GLU A 204 20.36 -2.98 -1.77
C GLU A 204 20.51 -1.69 -0.97
N GLU A 205 21.50 -1.63 -0.07
CA GLU A 205 21.80 -0.45 0.76
C GLU A 205 22.13 0.79 -0.06
N GLU A 206 22.83 0.63 -1.18
CA GLU A 206 23.14 1.76 -2.07
C GLU A 206 21.90 2.42 -2.63
N LEU A 207 20.89 1.63 -2.99
CA LEU A 207 19.59 2.14 -3.47
C LEU A 207 18.80 2.80 -2.34
N ALA A 208 18.85 2.25 -1.13
CA ALA A 208 18.27 2.87 0.05
C ALA A 208 18.93 4.22 0.36
N ALA A 209 20.25 4.33 0.22
CA ALA A 209 20.98 5.60 0.39
C ALA A 209 20.50 6.66 -0.61
N GLN A 210 20.30 6.30 -1.88
CA GLN A 210 19.76 7.22 -2.89
C GLN A 210 18.32 7.69 -2.54
N LEU A 211 17.49 6.79 -2.00
CA LEU A 211 16.13 7.14 -1.54
C LEU A 211 16.16 8.06 -0.31
N ARG A 212 17.09 7.84 0.64
CA ARG A 212 17.32 8.76 1.77
C ARG A 212 17.77 10.14 1.29
N ASP A 213 18.66 10.18 0.31
CA ASP A 213 19.09 11.44 -0.33
C ASP A 213 17.91 12.18 -0.98
N ALA A 214 17.05 11.46 -1.72
CA ALA A 214 15.85 12.03 -2.32
C ALA A 214 14.90 12.59 -1.24
N ARG A 215 14.70 11.88 -0.13
CA ARG A 215 13.96 12.37 1.05
C ARG A 215 14.56 13.66 1.59
N THR A 216 15.86 13.69 1.77
CA THR A 216 16.59 14.84 2.34
C THR A 216 16.47 16.06 1.45
N ARG A 217 16.70 15.92 0.14
CA ARG A 217 16.55 17.02 -0.85
C ARG A 217 15.11 17.50 -0.95
N GLY A 218 14.15 16.58 -0.98
CA GLY A 218 12.73 16.90 -1.07
C GLY A 218 12.11 17.40 0.23
N GLY A 219 12.80 17.26 1.37
CA GLY A 219 12.28 17.62 2.69
C GLY A 219 11.10 16.76 3.16
N ALA A 220 10.89 15.58 2.56
CA ALA A 220 9.74 14.71 2.82
C ALA A 220 9.94 13.84 4.08
N THR A 221 10.40 14.44 5.16
CA THR A 221 10.72 13.78 6.43
C THR A 221 9.45 13.45 7.22
N PRO A 222 9.35 12.26 7.84
CA PRO A 222 8.21 11.92 8.70
C PRO A 222 8.23 12.69 10.01
N GLY A 223 7.07 12.91 10.62
CA GLY A 223 6.98 13.38 12.01
C GLY A 223 7.32 12.24 12.98
N ALA A 224 7.87 12.58 14.16
CA ALA A 224 8.23 11.60 15.18
C ALA A 224 7.00 10.88 15.74
N LEU A 225 5.86 11.58 15.87
CA LEU A 225 4.61 10.99 16.34
C LEU A 225 4.04 10.01 15.31
N GLU A 226 3.98 10.40 14.04
CA GLU A 226 3.47 9.55 12.95
C GLU A 226 4.32 8.29 12.80
N ALA A 227 5.65 8.41 12.88
CA ALA A 227 6.56 7.26 12.86
C ALA A 227 6.33 6.32 14.04
N TRP A 228 6.12 6.88 15.25
CA TRP A 228 5.83 6.10 16.43
C TRP A 228 4.45 5.40 16.36
N LEU A 229 3.42 6.11 15.88
CA LEU A 229 2.08 5.53 15.65
C LEU A 229 2.12 4.40 14.63
N ALA A 230 2.86 4.58 13.52
CA ALA A 230 3.05 3.54 12.52
C ALA A 230 3.75 2.30 13.12
N LEU A 231 4.83 2.50 13.89
CA LEU A 231 5.51 1.41 14.60
C LEU A 231 4.59 0.71 15.61
N ARG A 232 3.76 1.47 16.34
CA ARG A 232 2.76 0.91 17.24
C ARG A 232 1.70 0.11 16.50
N GLY A 233 1.18 0.63 15.38
CA GLY A 233 0.24 -0.07 14.51
C GLY A 233 0.83 -1.38 13.97
N LEU A 234 2.10 -1.36 13.55
CA LEU A 234 2.81 -2.53 13.05
C LEU A 234 2.79 -3.70 14.03
N ARG A 235 2.86 -3.43 15.36
CA ARG A 235 2.87 -4.48 16.40
C ARG A 235 1.61 -5.35 16.40
N THR A 236 0.49 -4.82 15.93
CA THR A 236 -0.79 -5.54 15.85
C THR A 236 -1.19 -5.86 14.41
N LEU A 237 -0.35 -5.54 13.42
CA LEU A 237 -0.65 -5.81 12.01
C LEU A 237 -1.02 -7.30 11.79
N GLY A 238 -0.29 -8.22 12.43
CA GLY A 238 -0.51 -9.66 12.27
C GLY A 238 -1.92 -10.13 12.63
N VAL A 239 -2.46 -9.65 13.75
CA VAL A 239 -3.82 -10.01 14.20
C VAL A 239 -4.88 -9.26 13.40
N ARG A 240 -4.67 -7.98 13.08
CA ARG A 240 -5.61 -7.19 12.28
C ARG A 240 -5.73 -7.72 10.85
N TYR A 241 -4.59 -8.00 10.21
CA TYR A 241 -4.57 -8.53 8.84
C TYR A 241 -5.24 -9.90 8.74
N ALA A 242 -4.96 -10.80 9.69
CA ALA A 242 -5.56 -12.14 9.71
C ALA A 242 -7.08 -12.08 9.90
N GLU A 243 -7.56 -11.27 10.84
CA GLU A 243 -9.00 -11.12 11.10
C GLU A 243 -9.73 -10.45 9.95
N ALA A 244 -9.21 -9.32 9.44
CA ALA A 244 -9.80 -8.64 8.30
C ALA A 244 -9.84 -9.54 7.04
N SER A 245 -8.78 -10.34 6.81
CA SER A 245 -8.75 -11.30 5.68
C SER A 245 -9.82 -12.39 5.83
N ARG A 246 -10.00 -12.92 7.04
CA ARG A 246 -11.04 -13.92 7.33
C ARG A 246 -12.44 -13.37 7.05
N SER A 247 -12.72 -12.18 7.56
CA SER A 247 -14.00 -11.49 7.37
C SER A 247 -14.21 -11.11 5.91
N ALA A 248 -13.19 -10.61 5.21
CA ALA A 248 -13.27 -10.26 3.80
C ALA A 248 -13.56 -11.50 2.91
N ALA A 249 -12.94 -12.64 3.19
CA ALA A 249 -13.22 -13.88 2.45
C ALA A 249 -14.69 -14.30 2.58
N LEU A 250 -15.24 -14.29 3.79
CA LEU A 250 -16.64 -14.61 4.06
C LEU A 250 -17.60 -13.63 3.35
N LEU A 251 -17.32 -12.33 3.47
CA LEU A 251 -18.16 -11.29 2.86
C LEU A 251 -18.08 -11.33 1.33
N ALA A 252 -16.91 -11.59 0.74
CA ALA A 252 -16.76 -11.75 -0.70
C ALA A 252 -17.55 -12.95 -1.24
N GLU A 253 -17.56 -14.07 -0.51
CA GLU A 253 -18.38 -15.26 -0.87
C GLU A 253 -19.87 -14.94 -0.84
N ARG A 254 -20.34 -14.25 0.21
CA ARG A 254 -21.76 -13.86 0.36
C ARG A 254 -22.20 -12.84 -0.69
N LEU A 255 -21.37 -11.82 -0.94
CA LEU A 255 -21.61 -10.83 -2.00
C LEU A 255 -21.72 -11.50 -3.37
N GLY A 256 -20.87 -12.50 -3.66
CA GLY A 256 -20.92 -13.23 -4.92
C GLY A 256 -22.18 -14.08 -5.13
N LYS A 257 -22.95 -14.31 -4.08
CA LYS A 257 -24.24 -15.04 -4.13
C LYS A 257 -25.46 -14.12 -4.15
N HIS A 258 -25.29 -12.82 -3.92
CA HIS A 258 -26.37 -11.86 -3.85
C HIS A 258 -26.84 -11.42 -5.23
N ALA A 259 -28.15 -11.43 -5.50
CA ALA A 259 -28.73 -11.17 -6.83
C ALA A 259 -28.40 -9.78 -7.39
N ALA A 260 -28.31 -8.75 -6.55
CA ALA A 260 -27.97 -7.39 -6.96
C ALA A 260 -26.48 -7.20 -7.35
N VAL A 261 -25.59 -8.13 -6.99
CA VAL A 261 -24.17 -8.04 -7.25
C VAL A 261 -23.81 -8.74 -8.57
N THR A 262 -23.25 -7.99 -9.51
CA THR A 262 -22.93 -8.50 -10.84
C THR A 262 -21.53 -9.12 -10.92
N ARG A 263 -20.60 -8.67 -10.08
CA ARG A 263 -19.22 -9.16 -10.02
C ARG A 263 -18.60 -8.91 -8.65
N VAL A 264 -17.75 -9.84 -8.20
CA VAL A 264 -16.90 -9.68 -7.01
C VAL A 264 -15.45 -9.99 -7.40
N ARG A 265 -14.53 -9.17 -6.91
CA ARG A 265 -13.08 -9.43 -6.96
C ARG A 265 -12.54 -9.42 -5.54
N TYR A 266 -11.86 -10.50 -5.19
CA TYR A 266 -11.16 -10.67 -3.93
C TYR A 266 -9.85 -11.41 -4.20
N PRO A 267 -8.68 -10.86 -3.79
CA PRO A 267 -7.38 -11.46 -4.13
C PRO A 267 -7.08 -12.80 -3.42
N GLY A 268 -7.98 -13.28 -2.57
CA GLY A 268 -7.78 -14.49 -1.76
C GLY A 268 -7.16 -14.23 -0.40
N SER A 269 -6.67 -13.03 -0.15
CA SER A 269 -6.15 -12.57 1.15
C SER A 269 -6.28 -11.05 1.27
N GLY A 270 -6.07 -10.52 2.47
CA GLY A 270 -6.15 -9.08 2.75
C GLY A 270 -7.57 -8.59 3.01
N ALA A 271 -7.67 -7.31 3.34
CA ALA A 271 -8.89 -6.66 3.81
C ALA A 271 -9.76 -6.06 2.71
N MET A 272 -9.35 -6.15 1.43
CA MET A 272 -10.00 -5.40 0.35
C MET A 272 -10.88 -6.29 -0.50
N ILE A 273 -12.11 -5.84 -0.75
CA ILE A 273 -13.05 -6.42 -1.72
C ILE A 273 -13.42 -5.34 -2.73
N SER A 274 -13.49 -5.68 -4.02
CA SER A 274 -14.14 -4.87 -5.04
C SER A 274 -15.36 -5.62 -5.57
N PHE A 275 -16.51 -4.95 -5.64
CA PHE A 275 -17.70 -5.56 -6.22
C PHE A 275 -18.48 -4.55 -7.06
N GLU A 276 -19.33 -5.04 -7.94
CA GLU A 276 -20.03 -4.23 -8.92
C GLU A 276 -21.55 -4.44 -8.81
N LEU A 277 -22.29 -3.34 -8.87
CA LEU A 277 -23.75 -3.32 -9.11
C LEU A 277 -24.04 -2.91 -10.56
N ALA A 278 -25.27 -3.08 -11.02
CA ALA A 278 -25.63 -2.86 -12.41
C ALA A 278 -25.47 -1.40 -12.90
N GLY A 279 -25.32 -0.44 -12.00
CA GLY A 279 -25.13 0.97 -12.38
C GLY A 279 -24.77 1.88 -11.23
N PRO A 280 -24.44 3.16 -11.53
CA PRO A 280 -23.98 4.12 -10.55
C PRO A 280 -25.04 4.46 -9.50
N ASP A 281 -26.30 4.59 -9.91
CA ASP A 281 -27.41 4.97 -9.01
C ASP A 281 -27.63 3.91 -7.91
N LEU A 282 -27.53 2.62 -8.27
CA LEU A 282 -27.63 1.54 -7.29
C LEU A 282 -26.44 1.53 -6.33
N ALA A 283 -25.24 1.81 -6.83
CA ALA A 283 -24.05 1.88 -6.01
C ALA A 283 -24.09 3.09 -5.03
N ASP A 284 -24.60 4.24 -5.47
CA ASP A 284 -24.76 5.41 -4.60
C ASP A 284 -25.85 5.17 -3.55
N ARG A 285 -27.01 4.63 -3.95
CA ARG A 285 -28.07 4.24 -3.01
C ARG A 285 -27.60 3.21 -1.99
N LEU A 286 -26.80 2.21 -2.39
CA LEU A 286 -26.21 1.27 -1.44
C LEU A 286 -25.42 2.01 -0.37
N CYS A 287 -24.51 2.92 -0.78
CA CYS A 287 -23.70 3.71 0.16
C CYS A 287 -24.55 4.55 1.14
N GLU A 288 -25.69 5.07 0.69
CA GLU A 288 -26.62 5.87 1.50
C GLU A 288 -27.42 5.03 2.52
N HIS A 289 -27.66 3.75 2.22
CA HIS A 289 -28.46 2.84 3.06
C HIS A 289 -27.64 2.08 4.10
N LEU A 290 -26.30 2.14 4.03
CA LEU A 290 -25.42 1.56 5.05
C LEU A 290 -25.57 2.29 6.38
N ARG A 291 -25.48 1.55 7.50
CA ARG A 291 -25.67 2.05 8.87
C ARG A 291 -24.43 1.87 9.74
N LEU A 292 -23.71 0.79 9.52
CA LEU A 292 -22.47 0.42 10.23
C LEU A 292 -21.25 0.76 9.40
N ILE A 293 -21.22 0.30 8.13
CA ILE A 293 -20.12 0.50 7.21
C ILE A 293 -20.07 1.97 6.78
N ARG A 294 -18.94 2.63 6.98
CA ARG A 294 -18.78 4.05 6.66
C ARG A 294 -18.71 4.30 5.16
N HIS A 295 -19.55 5.19 4.64
CA HIS A 295 -19.33 5.74 3.30
C HIS A 295 -18.21 6.76 3.37
N ALA A 296 -16.98 6.32 3.11
CA ALA A 296 -15.77 7.13 3.26
C ALA A 296 -14.66 6.70 2.30
N THR A 297 -13.83 7.67 1.94
CA THR A 297 -12.55 7.38 1.26
C THR A 297 -11.53 6.86 2.28
N SER A 298 -10.35 6.44 1.77
CA SER A 298 -9.31 5.75 2.53
C SER A 298 -9.64 4.27 2.73
N LEU A 299 -8.82 3.56 3.51
CA LEU A 299 -8.94 2.12 3.71
C LEU A 299 -7.92 1.63 4.76
N GLY A 300 -8.08 0.38 5.19
CA GLY A 300 -7.09 -0.31 6.02
C GLY A 300 -7.12 0.09 7.49
N GLY A 301 -8.17 0.81 7.93
CA GLY A 301 -8.46 1.05 9.34
C GLY A 301 -9.04 -0.18 10.03
N VAL A 302 -9.25 -0.08 11.34
CA VAL A 302 -10.00 -1.07 12.13
C VAL A 302 -11.50 -0.99 11.84
N GLU A 303 -11.98 0.16 11.36
CA GLU A 303 -13.34 0.39 10.88
C GLU A 303 -13.52 0.02 9.41
N SER A 304 -14.67 -0.54 9.06
CA SER A 304 -15.06 -0.83 7.69
C SER A 304 -15.49 0.42 6.94
N SER A 305 -15.08 0.52 5.66
CA SER A 305 -15.48 1.61 4.78
C SER A 305 -15.76 1.13 3.35
N LEU A 306 -16.72 1.79 2.69
CA LEU A 306 -17.14 1.47 1.34
C LEU A 306 -17.28 2.75 0.52
N GLU A 307 -16.89 2.69 -0.76
CA GLU A 307 -16.89 3.85 -1.65
C GLU A 307 -17.09 3.43 -3.10
N ARG A 308 -17.96 4.16 -3.83
CA ARG A 308 -18.04 4.04 -5.30
C ARG A 308 -16.88 4.77 -5.96
N ARG A 309 -15.99 4.02 -6.59
CA ARG A 309 -14.71 4.56 -7.10
C ARG A 309 -14.86 5.40 -8.37
N ALA A 310 -15.75 5.01 -9.29
CA ALA A 310 -15.97 5.77 -10.52
C ALA A 310 -16.47 7.22 -10.30
N ALA A 311 -16.95 7.54 -9.08
CA ALA A 311 -17.31 8.92 -8.70
C ALA A 311 -16.10 9.82 -8.45
N ARG A 312 -14.91 9.24 -8.27
CA ARG A 312 -13.70 10.01 -7.98
C ARG A 312 -13.02 10.49 -9.25
N PRO A 313 -12.57 11.74 -9.30
CA PRO A 313 -11.73 12.21 -10.39
C PRO A 313 -10.50 11.30 -10.54
N GLY A 314 -10.24 10.87 -11.78
CA GLY A 314 -9.13 9.97 -12.10
C GLY A 314 -9.45 8.48 -12.05
N ASP A 315 -10.58 8.04 -11.48
CA ASP A 315 -11.03 6.64 -11.48
C ASP A 315 -12.22 6.38 -12.42
N ALA A 316 -12.54 7.30 -13.33
CA ALA A 316 -13.64 7.14 -14.27
C ALA A 316 -13.47 5.98 -15.29
N HIS A 317 -12.30 5.35 -15.32
CA HIS A 317 -12.00 4.18 -16.17
C HIS A 317 -12.57 2.87 -15.60
N VAL A 318 -12.89 2.81 -14.29
CA VAL A 318 -13.50 1.62 -13.69
C VAL A 318 -15.00 1.57 -13.97
N PRO A 319 -15.65 0.38 -13.90
CA PRO A 319 -17.10 0.27 -14.09
C PRO A 319 -17.87 1.24 -13.20
N SER A 320 -18.91 1.87 -13.75
CA SER A 320 -19.65 2.95 -13.06
C SER A 320 -20.30 2.53 -11.74
N GLY A 321 -20.68 1.25 -11.63
CA GLY A 321 -21.23 0.64 -10.41
C GLY A 321 -20.19 -0.02 -9.51
N ALA A 322 -18.89 0.18 -9.76
CA ALA A 322 -17.82 -0.45 -8.97
C ALA A 322 -17.66 0.20 -7.60
N LEU A 323 -17.68 -0.65 -6.58
CA LEU A 323 -17.54 -0.33 -5.17
C LEU A 323 -16.26 -0.96 -4.63
N ARG A 324 -15.48 -0.17 -3.89
CA ARG A 324 -14.32 -0.67 -3.14
C ARG A 324 -14.66 -0.71 -1.66
N PHE A 325 -14.59 -1.90 -1.09
CA PHE A 325 -14.90 -2.19 0.30
C PHE A 325 -13.61 -2.53 1.06
N SER A 326 -13.28 -1.73 2.06
CA SER A 326 -12.23 -2.01 3.05
C SER A 326 -12.88 -2.63 4.27
N VAL A 327 -12.62 -3.89 4.49
CA VAL A 327 -13.18 -4.65 5.62
C VAL A 327 -12.35 -4.37 6.88
N GLY A 328 -13.01 -3.94 7.94
CA GLY A 328 -12.44 -3.68 9.25
C GLY A 328 -12.42 -4.91 10.16
N LEU A 329 -12.58 -4.67 11.44
CA LEU A 329 -12.52 -5.69 12.50
C LEU A 329 -13.85 -5.88 13.24
N GLU A 330 -14.91 -5.28 12.73
CA GLU A 330 -16.26 -5.50 13.26
C GLU A 330 -16.67 -6.97 13.06
N ASP A 331 -17.64 -7.44 13.79
CA ASP A 331 -18.18 -8.78 13.62
C ASP A 331 -18.67 -8.97 12.16
N PRO A 332 -18.19 -9.98 11.44
CA PRO A 332 -18.53 -10.18 10.03
C PRO A 332 -20.02 -10.46 9.81
N GLU A 333 -20.75 -10.96 10.80
CA GLU A 333 -22.20 -11.11 10.71
C GLU A 333 -22.92 -9.75 10.76
N ASP A 334 -22.45 -8.83 11.61
CA ASP A 334 -23.00 -7.47 11.66
C ASP A 334 -22.71 -6.70 10.36
N LEU A 335 -21.50 -6.85 9.79
CA LEU A 335 -21.15 -6.29 8.49
C LEU A 335 -22.02 -6.86 7.37
N TRP A 336 -22.28 -8.17 7.41
CA TRP A 336 -23.17 -8.80 6.42
C TRP A 336 -24.62 -8.33 6.57
N LEU A 337 -25.14 -8.23 7.79
CA LEU A 337 -26.49 -7.73 8.04
C LEU A 337 -26.67 -6.31 7.50
N ASP A 338 -25.64 -5.45 7.66
CA ASP A 338 -25.66 -4.08 7.12
C ASP A 338 -25.63 -4.06 5.60
N LEU A 339 -24.77 -4.88 4.97
CA LEU A 339 -24.71 -5.02 3.51
C LEU A 339 -26.02 -5.59 2.93
N ALA A 340 -26.51 -6.69 3.50
CA ALA A 340 -27.69 -7.38 2.99
C ALA A 340 -28.94 -6.47 3.04
N GLN A 341 -29.20 -5.81 4.18
CA GLN A 341 -30.35 -4.90 4.27
C GLN A 341 -30.28 -3.73 3.29
N ALA A 342 -29.06 -3.22 3.02
CA ALA A 342 -28.84 -2.16 2.06
C ALA A 342 -29.01 -2.66 0.61
N LEU A 343 -28.49 -3.84 0.27
CA LEU A 343 -28.64 -4.47 -1.04
C LEU A 343 -30.10 -4.84 -1.34
N ASP A 344 -30.82 -5.43 -0.37
CA ASP A 344 -32.24 -5.80 -0.49
C ASP A 344 -33.14 -4.57 -0.70
N SER A 345 -32.72 -3.39 -0.24
CA SER A 345 -33.48 -2.14 -0.41
C SER A 345 -33.31 -1.50 -1.79
N LEU A 346 -32.50 -2.07 -2.68
CA LEU A 346 -32.23 -1.52 -4.02
C LEU A 346 -33.30 -1.92 -5.05
N ASP A 347 -34.11 -2.92 -4.77
CA ASP A 347 -35.19 -3.42 -5.63
C ASP A 347 -36.31 -2.39 -5.85
#